data_08113b75824e54f4463b9944273e00aa
#
_entry.id   08113b75824e54f4463b9944273e00aa
#
_cell.length_a   1.000
_cell.length_b   1.000
_cell.length_c   1.000
_cell.angle_alpha   90.00
_cell.angle_beta   90.00
_cell.angle_gamma   90.00
#
_symmetry.space_group_name_H-M   'P 1'
#
loop_
_entity.id
_entity.type
_entity.pdbx_description
1 polymer ?
#
loop_
_entity_poly.entity_id
_entity_poly.type
_entity_poly.pdbx_seq_one_letter_code
_entity_poly.pdbx_strand_id
1 'polypeptide(L)' 'MEIPHSQVPEQTLLAIIEEFISREGTDYGHREYTLAEKVEKVKSQLLNGEIKLLFDSESSSCNLVKVD' A
#
# COMPACT_ATOMS: atom_id res chain seq x y z
N MET A 1 -4.04 12.80 -6.89
CA MET A 1 -5.45 12.42 -7.04
C MET A 1 -5.68 11.07 -6.38
N GLU A 2 -6.66 11.00 -5.53
CA GLU A 2 -6.97 9.74 -4.84
C GLU A 2 -7.69 8.79 -5.78
N ILE A 3 -7.25 7.53 -5.78
CA ILE A 3 -7.84 6.50 -6.62
C ILE A 3 -8.44 5.42 -5.72
N PRO A 4 -9.71 5.06 -5.90
CA PRO A 4 -10.26 3.93 -5.15
C PRO A 4 -9.49 2.66 -5.49
N HIS A 5 -9.08 1.92 -4.47
CA HIS A 5 -8.33 0.69 -4.69
C HIS A 5 -9.12 -0.34 -5.49
N SER A 6 -10.45 -0.25 -5.44
CA SER A 6 -11.31 -1.17 -6.19
C SER A 6 -11.23 -0.97 -7.70
N GLN A 7 -10.71 0.17 -8.17
CA GLN A 7 -10.54 0.43 -9.59
C GLN A 7 -9.19 -0.03 -10.13
N VAL A 8 -8.35 -0.52 -9.24
CA VAL A 8 -7.01 -0.99 -9.62
C VAL A 8 -7.03 -2.52 -9.69
N PRO A 9 -6.50 -3.12 -10.77
CA PRO A 9 -6.40 -4.57 -10.83
C PRO A 9 -5.63 -5.12 -9.64
N GLU A 10 -6.03 -6.28 -9.15
CA GLU A 10 -5.42 -6.85 -7.96
C GLU A 10 -3.90 -7.01 -8.10
N GLN A 11 -3.44 -7.48 -9.25
CA GLN A 11 -2.01 -7.64 -9.49
C GLN A 11 -1.27 -6.32 -9.37
N THR A 12 -1.84 -5.26 -9.92
CA THR A 12 -1.24 -3.94 -9.85
C THR A 12 -1.24 -3.43 -8.41
N LEU A 13 -2.34 -3.64 -7.71
CA LEU A 13 -2.44 -3.23 -6.31
C LEU A 13 -1.41 -3.94 -5.45
N LEU A 14 -1.24 -5.24 -5.66
CA LEU A 14 -0.25 -6.01 -4.91
C LEU A 14 1.17 -5.48 -5.17
N ALA A 15 1.47 -5.15 -6.42
CA ALA A 15 2.79 -4.60 -6.76
C ALA A 15 3.02 -3.25 -6.06
N ILE A 16 2.00 -2.41 -6.01
CA ILE A 16 2.08 -1.12 -5.33
C ILE A 16 2.31 -1.32 -3.82
N ILE A 17 1.59 -2.26 -3.23
CA ILE A 17 1.72 -2.57 -1.81
C ILE A 17 3.11 -3.11 -1.50
N GLU A 18 3.61 -4.02 -2.31
CA GLU A 18 4.93 -4.59 -2.11
C GLU A 18 6.01 -3.52 -2.20
N GLU A 19 5.88 -2.61 -3.14
CA GLU A 19 6.82 -1.51 -3.29
C GLU A 19 6.76 -0.58 -2.08
N PHE A 20 5.56 -0.32 -1.58
CA PHE A 20 5.38 0.49 -0.39
C PHE A 20 6.06 -0.13 0.82
N ILE A 21 5.88 -1.42 1.01
CA ILE A 21 6.50 -2.15 2.12
C ILE A 21 8.02 -2.09 2.02
N SER A 22 8.54 -2.29 0.82
CA SER A 22 9.97 -2.27 0.57
C SER A 22 10.58 -0.90 0.84
N ARG A 23 9.88 0.15 0.41
CA ARG A 23 10.37 1.52 0.57
C ARG A 23 10.35 1.96 2.03
N GLU A 24 9.27 1.65 2.74
CA GLU A 24 9.13 2.07 4.13
C GLU A 24 10.08 1.31 5.05
N GLY A 25 10.49 0.12 4.64
CA GLY A 25 11.32 -0.72 5.49
C GLY A 25 10.61 -1.00 6.80
N THR A 26 9.30 -1.10 6.77
CA THR A 26 8.49 -1.17 7.97
C THR A 26 8.75 -2.43 8.74
N ASP A 27 9.15 -2.22 9.96
CA ASP A 27 9.37 -3.27 10.92
C ASP A 27 8.19 -3.23 11.88
N TYR A 28 7.36 -4.24 11.82
CA TYR A 28 6.19 -4.31 12.69
C TYR A 28 6.56 -4.96 14.00
N GLY A 29 7.35 -4.23 14.81
CA GLY A 29 7.78 -4.70 16.10
C GLY A 29 8.90 -5.73 16.00
N HIS A 30 8.93 -6.65 16.98
CA HIS A 30 10.01 -7.63 17.07
C HIS A 30 9.70 -8.94 16.34
N ARG A 31 8.60 -8.97 15.63
CA ARG A 31 8.20 -10.18 14.91
C ARG A 31 8.60 -10.06 13.46
N GLU A 32 9.09 -11.14 12.92
CA GLU A 32 9.32 -11.23 11.49
C GLU A 32 8.01 -11.63 10.83
N TYR A 33 7.48 -10.75 10.03
CA TYR A 33 6.30 -11.04 9.24
C TYR A 33 6.73 -11.48 7.85
N THR A 34 6.02 -12.45 7.30
CA THR A 34 6.24 -12.80 5.90
C THR A 34 5.75 -11.65 5.02
N LEU A 35 6.20 -11.64 3.77
CA LEU A 35 5.74 -10.62 2.82
C LEU A 35 4.21 -10.70 2.68
N ALA A 36 3.67 -11.90 2.65
CA ALA A 36 2.23 -12.09 2.53
C ALA A 36 1.48 -11.44 3.71
N GLU A 37 2.01 -11.60 4.91
CA GLU A 37 1.40 -11.00 6.10
C GLU A 37 1.46 -9.49 6.06
N LYS A 38 2.57 -8.92 5.60
CA LYS A 38 2.72 -7.48 5.48
C LYS A 38 1.77 -6.92 4.42
N VAL A 39 1.62 -7.62 3.30
CA VAL A 39 0.69 -7.23 2.25
C VAL A 39 -0.74 -7.23 2.77
N GLU A 40 -1.12 -8.27 3.51
CA GLU A 40 -2.47 -8.35 4.08
C GLU A 40 -2.72 -7.20 5.05
N LYS A 41 -1.73 -6.85 5.84
CA LYS A 41 -1.87 -5.75 6.79
C LYS A 41 -2.11 -4.42 6.07
N VAL A 42 -1.32 -4.13 5.05
CA VAL A 42 -1.47 -2.89 4.28
C VAL A 42 -2.82 -2.89 3.56
N LYS A 43 -3.21 -4.03 3.01
CA LYS A 43 -4.48 -4.16 2.32
C LYS A 43 -5.65 -3.87 3.27
N SER A 44 -5.57 -4.38 4.50
CA SER A 44 -6.56 -4.12 5.52
C SER A 44 -6.64 -2.63 5.85
N GLN A 45 -5.49 -1.97 5.95
CA GLN A 45 -5.44 -0.54 6.21
C GLN A 45 -6.05 0.28 5.08
N LEU A 46 -5.88 -0.17 3.84
CA LEU A 46 -6.53 0.45 2.70
C LEU A 46 -8.06 0.34 2.80
N LEU A 47 -8.54 -0.83 3.17
CA LEU A 47 -9.97 -1.08 3.31
C LEU A 47 -10.58 -0.26 4.44
N ASN A 48 -9.81 -0.02 5.50
CA ASN A 48 -10.26 0.76 6.65
C ASN A 48 -10.10 2.26 6.47
N GLY A 49 -9.48 2.70 5.38
CA GLY A 49 -9.23 4.10 5.13
C GLY A 49 -8.03 4.68 5.86
N GLU A 50 -7.21 3.83 6.47
CA GLU A 50 -6.01 4.29 7.17
C GLU A 50 -4.88 4.62 6.21
N ILE A 51 -4.93 4.04 5.03
CA ILE A 51 -3.97 4.31 3.95
C ILE A 51 -4.79 4.62 2.69
N LYS A 52 -4.33 5.59 1.93
CA LYS A 52 -4.97 5.96 0.68
C LYS A 52 -4.03 5.75 -0.50
N LEU A 53 -4.62 5.41 -1.63
CA LEU A 53 -3.89 5.26 -2.88
C LEU A 53 -3.99 6.57 -3.65
N LEU A 54 -2.84 7.16 -3.93
CA LEU A 54 -2.77 8.42 -4.66
C LEU A 54 -2.01 8.24 -5.96
N PHE A 55 -2.51 8.90 -6.98
CA PHE A 55 -1.83 8.94 -8.28
C PHE A 55 -1.13 10.29 -8.45
N ASP A 56 0.15 10.24 -8.76
CA ASP A 56 0.94 11.43 -9.04
C ASP A 56 1.09 11.57 -10.54
N SER A 57 0.45 12.61 -11.11
CA SER A 57 0.48 12.81 -12.55
C SER A 57 1.84 13.28 -13.05
N GLU A 58 2.64 13.91 -12.21
CA GLU A 58 3.96 14.37 -12.62
C GLU A 58 4.91 13.20 -12.86
N SER A 59 4.90 12.22 -11.98
CA SER A 59 5.75 11.04 -12.12
C SER A 59 5.03 9.87 -12.76
N SER A 60 3.73 10.00 -13.02
CA SER A 60 2.89 8.94 -13.56
C SER A 60 2.97 7.68 -12.71
N SER A 61 2.97 7.84 -11.40
CA SER A 61 3.11 6.71 -10.48
C SER A 61 2.02 6.74 -9.42
N CYS A 62 1.77 5.57 -8.86
CA CYS A 62 0.83 5.42 -7.75
C CYS A 62 1.60 5.25 -6.46
N ASN A 63 1.12 5.89 -5.41
CA ASN A 63 1.75 5.82 -4.10
C ASN A 63 0.72 5.59 -3.01
N LEU A 64 1.14 4.94 -1.94
CA LEU A 64 0.31 4.76 -0.77
C LEU A 64 0.73 5.78 0.29
N VAL A 65 -0.24 6.42 0.90
CA VAL A 65 0.01 7.45 1.92
C VAL A 65 -0.83 7.15 3.14
N LYS A 66 -0.21 7.21 4.29
CA LYS A 66 -0.92 7.02 5.55
C LYS A 66 -1.76 8.24 5.85
N VAL A 67 -2.96 7.99 6.33
CA VAL A 67 -3.89 9.04 6.74
C VAL A 67 -3.91 9.10 8.25
N ASP A 68 -3.64 10.27 8.76
CA ASP A 68 -3.69 10.47 10.22
C ASP A 68 -5.11 10.75 10.69
#